data_854e0fbdffc1b06429cb7a68879919e3
#
_entry.id   854e0fbdffc1b06429cb7a68879919e3
#
_cell.length_a   1.000
_cell.length_b   1.000
_cell.length_c   1.000
_cell.angle_alpha   90.00
_cell.angle_beta   90.00
_cell.angle_gamma   90.00
#
_symmetry.space_group_name_H-M   'P 1'
#
loop_
_entity.id
_entity.type
_entity.pdbx_description
1 polymer ?
#
loop_
_entity_poly.entity_id
_entity_poly.type
_entity_poly.pdbx_seq_one_letter_code
_entity_poly.pdbx_strand_id
1 'polypeptide(L)'
;MVSARTPRQGAPALPDSLKLTIEYLPIATLGAGGRKLRLHKKQDIAALAKAIELFGFVVPLLIDQDNKIISGNGRLEAARQLGITDVPCIRLTHLDATKLRVFRIAENQLGQLAGWDNEALGLELQDLSKIDLSFSLDVTGFSAARIDSFILEGDGGGENADVLPDRPTSPVSRLGDLWHLGDHRLCCADATAPESFDVLLKGEQVRTVFTDPPYNVAVDGHITGSGQHGEFVMASGEMTDDEFTAFSIKAMARAADHLVPGGLLYWCMDWRHTLNTLSAASATAMEMVNLCVWDKTAGGMGSFYRSRHELVFVFRKPGGTHLNRVELGKHGRNRSNVWAYEGVNGFGAKKAKAREMHPTVKPMALVRDALLDSSARGDIVLDLFSGSGTTIIAAEQSYRQARATELDPRYVDVGVIRWQDYTGREAILAATGQTFREVREQRRMEVASPPPVSAPQLTVVSTTDVLPAPRVRVRARPLAA
;
A
#
# COMPACT_ATOMS: atom_id res chain seq x y z
N MET A 1 -18.82 35.48 8.33
CA MET A 1 -18.11 36.79 8.50
C MET A 1 -17.82 36.97 9.99
N VAL A 2 -16.63 36.60 10.44
CA VAL A 2 -16.18 36.86 11.81
C VAL A 2 -15.61 38.27 11.82
N SER A 3 -16.29 39.16 12.53
CA SER A 3 -15.87 40.57 12.70
C SER A 3 -14.50 40.62 13.36
N ALA A 4 -13.48 41.07 12.64
CA ALA A 4 -12.18 41.38 13.19
C ALA A 4 -12.34 42.46 14.24
N ARG A 5 -12.20 42.12 15.52
CA ARG A 5 -12.10 43.11 16.60
C ARG A 5 -10.79 43.89 16.40
N THR A 6 -10.93 45.20 16.18
CA THR A 6 -9.82 46.13 16.17
C THR A 6 -8.99 45.95 17.44
N PRO A 7 -7.64 45.88 17.35
CA PRO A 7 -6.80 45.80 18.54
C PRO A 7 -7.07 47.04 19.43
N ARG A 8 -7.35 46.80 20.70
CA ARG A 8 -7.44 47.89 21.69
C ARG A 8 -6.06 48.56 21.74
N GLN A 9 -5.99 49.82 21.34
CA GLN A 9 -4.82 50.66 21.56
C GLN A 9 -4.57 50.73 23.09
N GLY A 10 -3.36 50.31 23.53
CA GLY A 10 -2.92 50.51 24.90
C GLY A 10 -3.01 49.29 25.82
N ALA A 11 -2.82 48.04 25.30
CA ALA A 11 -2.52 46.95 26.22
C ALA A 11 -1.21 47.23 26.96
N PRO A 12 -1.16 47.21 28.32
CA PRO A 12 0.05 47.54 29.06
C PRO A 12 1.14 46.50 28.74
N ALA A 13 2.36 46.98 28.46
CA ALA A 13 3.52 46.09 28.35
C ALA A 13 3.70 45.30 29.65
N LEU A 14 4.13 44.04 29.51
CA LEU A 14 4.44 43.21 30.69
C LEU A 14 5.47 43.94 31.57
N PRO A 15 5.24 44.06 32.88
CA PRO A 15 6.22 44.62 33.79
C PRO A 15 7.55 43.86 33.65
N ASP A 16 8.67 44.59 33.83
CA ASP A 16 10.02 43.99 33.73
C ASP A 16 10.22 42.80 34.69
N SER A 17 9.56 42.84 35.86
CA SER A 17 9.54 41.71 36.82
C SER A 17 8.90 40.42 36.32
N LEU A 18 8.13 40.48 35.23
CA LEU A 18 7.49 39.34 34.56
C LEU A 18 8.20 38.94 33.28
N LYS A 19 9.25 39.65 32.85
CA LYS A 19 10.08 39.26 31.72
C LYS A 19 10.95 38.07 32.09
N LEU A 20 10.85 37.02 31.29
CA LEU A 20 11.57 35.78 31.52
C LEU A 20 12.89 35.77 30.72
N THR A 21 13.95 35.26 31.33
CA THR A 21 15.26 35.09 30.69
C THR A 21 15.62 33.60 30.63
N ILE A 22 16.35 33.22 29.59
CA ILE A 22 16.88 31.86 29.45
C ILE A 22 18.30 31.85 30.04
N GLU A 23 18.54 30.92 30.94
CA GLU A 23 19.86 30.63 31.50
C GLU A 23 20.22 29.15 31.16
N TYR A 24 21.50 28.89 30.90
CA TYR A 24 21.97 27.52 30.69
C TYR A 24 22.55 27.00 31.98
N LEU A 25 22.03 25.84 32.46
CA LEU A 25 22.45 25.25 33.71
C LEU A 25 22.92 23.80 33.52
N PRO A 26 23.98 23.39 34.21
CA PRO A 26 24.41 21.99 34.24
C PRO A 26 23.29 21.11 34.76
N ILE A 27 23.01 20.00 34.09
CA ILE A 27 21.98 19.03 34.49
C ILE A 27 22.19 18.51 35.91
N ALA A 28 23.46 18.42 36.35
CA ALA A 28 23.82 17.96 37.69
C ALA A 28 23.32 18.90 38.79
N THR A 29 23.06 20.16 38.51
CA THR A 29 22.58 21.16 39.49
C THR A 29 21.05 21.20 39.60
N LEU A 30 20.33 20.45 38.73
CA LEU A 30 18.88 20.46 38.67
C LEU A 30 18.29 19.38 39.58
N GLY A 31 17.42 19.82 40.50
CA GLY A 31 16.74 18.95 41.47
C GLY A 31 15.31 18.57 41.05
N ALA A 32 14.79 17.53 41.71
CA ALA A 32 13.38 17.15 41.50
C ALA A 32 12.46 18.17 42.20
N GLY A 33 11.52 18.74 41.46
CA GLY A 33 10.57 19.75 41.96
C GLY A 33 9.33 19.18 42.67
N GLY A 34 9.46 18.11 43.46
CA GLY A 34 8.36 17.48 44.21
C GLY A 34 7.80 16.23 43.51
N ARG A 35 6.54 15.87 43.80
CA ARG A 35 5.92 14.62 43.29
C ARG A 35 5.87 14.64 41.76
N LYS A 36 6.23 13.50 41.10
CA LYS A 36 6.05 13.31 39.67
C LYS A 36 4.57 13.25 39.35
N LEU A 37 4.04 14.27 38.66
CA LEU A 37 2.62 14.38 38.28
C LEU A 37 2.33 13.68 36.96
N ARG A 38 3.31 13.55 36.05
CA ARG A 38 3.21 12.86 34.76
C ARG A 38 4.09 11.63 34.75
N LEU A 39 3.56 10.56 34.12
CA LEU A 39 4.30 9.35 33.80
C LEU A 39 4.70 9.41 32.33
N HIS A 40 5.98 9.32 32.05
CA HIS A 40 6.51 9.21 30.70
C HIS A 40 6.91 7.74 30.45
N LYS A 41 6.43 7.16 29.36
CA LYS A 41 6.88 5.85 28.89
C LYS A 41 8.26 6.00 28.25
N LYS A 42 9.02 4.90 28.15
CA LYS A 42 10.31 4.91 27.46
C LYS A 42 10.21 5.42 26.01
N GLN A 43 9.09 5.11 25.31
CA GLN A 43 8.82 5.58 23.96
C GLN A 43 8.66 7.11 23.88
N ASP A 44 7.99 7.72 24.87
CA ASP A 44 7.78 9.17 24.91
C ASP A 44 9.12 9.92 25.09
N ILE A 45 10.00 9.37 25.96
CA ILE A 45 11.34 9.93 26.15
C ILE A 45 12.20 9.80 24.90
N ALA A 46 12.12 8.65 24.21
CA ALA A 46 12.84 8.44 22.96
C ALA A 46 12.36 9.41 21.85
N ALA A 47 11.05 9.68 21.77
CA ALA A 47 10.51 10.68 20.81
C ALA A 47 11.02 12.10 21.15
N LEU A 48 11.04 12.47 22.44
CA LEU A 48 11.60 13.74 22.88
C LEU A 48 13.10 13.84 22.57
N ALA A 49 13.87 12.77 22.75
CA ALA A 49 15.29 12.73 22.40
C ALA A 49 15.52 12.95 20.91
N LYS A 50 14.80 12.27 20.05
CA LYS A 50 14.86 12.48 18.59
C LYS A 50 14.52 13.93 18.21
N ALA A 51 13.47 14.50 18.82
CA ALA A 51 13.09 15.90 18.56
C ALA A 51 14.18 16.88 19.02
N ILE A 52 14.80 16.66 20.17
CA ILE A 52 15.92 17.49 20.67
C ILE A 52 17.15 17.35 19.75
N GLU A 53 17.45 16.14 19.28
CA GLU A 53 18.56 15.89 18.37
C GLU A 53 18.39 16.61 17.03
N LEU A 54 17.16 16.62 16.49
CA LEU A 54 16.86 17.20 15.19
C LEU A 54 16.69 18.71 15.26
N PHE A 55 15.91 19.21 16.21
CA PHE A 55 15.50 20.63 16.26
C PHE A 55 16.33 21.45 17.28
N GLY A 56 17.17 20.79 18.07
CA GLY A 56 17.82 21.40 19.23
C GLY A 56 16.91 21.46 20.46
N PHE A 57 17.44 21.92 21.59
CA PHE A 57 16.69 22.07 22.84
C PHE A 57 15.92 23.41 22.86
N VAL A 58 14.92 23.53 21.96
CA VAL A 58 14.22 24.80 21.69
C VAL A 58 13.15 25.17 22.71
N VAL A 59 12.72 24.25 23.58
CA VAL A 59 11.73 24.51 24.63
C VAL A 59 12.38 24.40 26.00
N PRO A 60 12.70 25.49 26.71
CA PRO A 60 13.41 25.48 27.98
C PRO A 60 12.70 24.71 29.10
N LEU A 61 13.44 24.28 30.11
CA LEU A 61 12.88 23.77 31.36
C LEU A 61 12.41 24.94 32.22
N LEU A 62 11.33 24.75 32.99
CA LEU A 62 10.90 25.71 34.01
C LEU A 62 11.40 25.25 35.37
N ILE A 63 12.09 26.14 36.10
CA ILE A 63 12.68 25.87 37.40
C ILE A 63 12.26 26.91 38.44
N ASP A 64 12.36 26.54 39.73
CA ASP A 64 12.20 27.46 40.84
C ASP A 64 13.54 28.11 41.21
N GLN A 65 13.52 28.90 42.31
CA GLN A 65 14.70 29.57 42.83
C GLN A 65 15.82 28.64 43.30
N ASP A 66 15.46 27.39 43.70
CA ASP A 66 16.37 26.36 44.21
C ASP A 66 16.82 25.37 43.12
N ASN A 67 16.68 25.71 41.85
CA ASN A 67 16.94 24.83 40.67
C ASN A 67 16.06 23.58 40.62
N LYS A 68 14.90 23.56 41.30
CA LYS A 68 13.98 22.44 41.24
C LYS A 68 13.06 22.54 40.01
N ILE A 69 12.91 21.43 39.28
CA ILE A 69 12.14 21.43 38.04
C ILE A 69 10.66 21.53 38.32
N ILE A 70 10.04 22.53 37.73
CA ILE A 70 8.59 22.77 37.71
C ILE A 70 7.93 22.09 36.52
N SER A 71 8.50 22.26 35.31
CA SER A 71 8.04 21.61 34.07
C SER A 71 9.22 21.21 33.20
N GLY A 72 9.04 20.11 32.43
CA GLY A 72 10.02 19.60 31.49
C GLY A 72 10.79 18.35 31.92
N ASN A 73 10.31 17.60 32.92
CA ASN A 73 10.97 16.38 33.38
C ASN A 73 11.26 15.36 32.24
N GLY A 74 10.35 15.21 31.25
CA GLY A 74 10.58 14.35 30.09
C GLY A 74 11.73 14.85 29.21
N ARG A 75 11.82 16.16 28.98
CA ARG A 75 12.92 16.79 28.22
C ARG A 75 14.26 16.67 28.94
N LEU A 76 14.27 16.78 30.27
CA LEU A 76 15.48 16.54 31.07
C LEU A 76 15.96 15.09 30.92
N GLU A 77 15.06 14.14 30.98
CA GLU A 77 15.41 12.73 30.83
C GLU A 77 15.92 12.41 29.42
N ALA A 78 15.29 13.00 28.38
CA ALA A 78 15.77 12.94 27.00
C ALA A 78 17.19 13.54 26.86
N ALA A 79 17.44 14.70 27.47
CA ALA A 79 18.76 15.33 27.48
C ALA A 79 19.82 14.43 28.12
N ARG A 80 19.49 13.75 29.23
CA ARG A 80 20.39 12.77 29.87
C ARG A 80 20.73 11.60 28.94
N GLN A 81 19.72 11.07 28.19
CA GLN A 81 19.96 10.00 27.23
C GLN A 81 20.87 10.45 26.07
N LEU A 82 20.79 11.72 25.68
CA LEU A 82 21.64 12.32 24.64
C LEU A 82 23.04 12.75 25.15
N GLY A 83 23.31 12.65 26.45
CA GLY A 83 24.59 13.09 27.02
C GLY A 83 24.78 14.61 27.04
N ILE A 84 23.69 15.39 26.97
CA ILE A 84 23.72 16.85 27.06
C ILE A 84 24.08 17.24 28.49
N THR A 85 25.07 18.13 28.67
CA THR A 85 25.56 18.56 29.99
C THR A 85 24.82 19.77 30.52
N ASP A 86 24.48 20.73 29.65
CA ASP A 86 23.86 22.00 29.99
C ASP A 86 22.55 22.18 29.24
N VAL A 87 21.50 22.57 29.94
CA VAL A 87 20.16 22.70 29.36
C VAL A 87 19.59 24.10 29.56
N PRO A 88 18.81 24.63 28.59
CA PRO A 88 18.16 25.93 28.75
C PRO A 88 17.05 25.86 29.80
N CYS A 89 17.08 26.81 30.73
CA CYS A 89 16.13 26.92 31.82
C CYS A 89 15.54 28.32 31.89
N ILE A 90 14.31 28.42 32.34
CA ILE A 90 13.65 29.68 32.73
C ILE A 90 13.32 29.61 34.21
N ARG A 91 13.81 30.58 34.98
CA ARG A 91 13.61 30.65 36.42
C ARG A 91 12.35 31.44 36.74
N LEU A 92 11.43 30.86 37.46
CA LEU A 92 10.19 31.50 37.91
C LEU A 92 10.38 32.07 39.34
N THR A 93 10.75 33.34 39.42
CA THR A 93 11.02 34.07 40.68
C THR A 93 9.83 34.81 41.26
N HIS A 94 8.81 35.07 40.41
CA HIS A 94 7.64 35.88 40.77
C HIS A 94 6.47 35.08 41.36
N LEU A 95 6.61 33.76 41.46
CA LEU A 95 5.58 32.86 41.98
C LEU A 95 6.01 32.35 43.39
N ASP A 96 5.10 32.43 44.37
CA ASP A 96 5.25 31.79 45.65
C ASP A 96 5.09 30.26 45.57
N ALA A 97 5.46 29.56 46.62
CA ALA A 97 5.45 28.09 46.66
C ALA A 97 4.04 27.49 46.36
N THR A 98 2.98 28.17 46.78
CA THR A 98 1.59 27.69 46.52
C THR A 98 1.23 27.88 45.08
N LYS A 99 1.50 29.04 44.46
CA LYS A 99 1.27 29.31 43.08
C LYS A 99 2.09 28.41 42.17
N LEU A 100 3.35 28.09 42.51
CA LEU A 100 4.16 27.15 41.77
C LEU A 100 3.56 25.74 41.75
N ARG A 101 2.96 25.27 42.87
CA ARG A 101 2.28 23.98 42.90
C ARG A 101 1.02 23.93 42.03
N VAL A 102 0.22 25.00 42.05
CA VAL A 102 -0.97 25.12 41.18
C VAL A 102 -0.54 25.23 39.74
N PHE A 103 0.46 26.05 39.42
CA PHE A 103 0.99 26.24 38.07
C PHE A 103 1.51 24.93 37.46
N ARG A 104 2.18 24.08 38.20
CA ARG A 104 2.62 22.74 37.75
C ARG A 104 1.46 21.88 37.26
N ILE A 105 0.30 21.96 37.92
CA ILE A 105 -0.89 21.21 37.51
C ILE A 105 -1.49 21.87 36.27
N ALA A 106 -1.67 23.19 36.29
CA ALA A 106 -2.28 23.95 35.22
C ALA A 106 -1.50 23.84 33.91
N GLU A 107 -0.18 24.00 33.93
CA GLU A 107 0.68 23.89 32.75
C GLU A 107 0.55 22.52 32.07
N ASN A 108 0.55 21.46 32.88
CA ASN A 108 0.39 20.10 32.34
C ASN A 108 -1.03 19.82 31.81
N GLN A 109 -2.06 20.42 32.39
CA GLN A 109 -3.45 20.21 32.00
C GLN A 109 -3.87 21.08 30.82
N LEU A 110 -3.46 22.36 30.80
CA LEU A 110 -3.88 23.30 29.76
C LEU A 110 -3.40 22.89 28.38
N GLY A 111 -2.19 22.31 28.27
CA GLY A 111 -1.69 21.77 27.01
C GLY A 111 -2.49 20.57 26.46
N GLN A 112 -3.37 19.96 27.28
CA GLN A 112 -4.22 18.83 26.86
C GLN A 112 -5.63 19.27 26.45
N LEU A 113 -6.02 20.52 26.70
CA LEU A 113 -7.37 21.00 26.39
C LEU A 113 -7.56 21.30 24.90
N ALA A 114 -6.49 21.58 24.17
CA ALA A 114 -6.52 21.79 22.75
C ALA A 114 -6.52 20.43 22.01
N GLY A 115 -7.47 20.25 21.09
CA GLY A 115 -7.44 19.15 20.10
C GLY A 115 -6.70 19.56 18.84
N TRP A 116 -6.45 18.59 17.97
CA TRP A 116 -5.97 18.84 16.62
C TRP A 116 -7.14 19.08 15.67
N ASP A 117 -6.99 20.02 14.76
CA ASP A 117 -7.76 20.06 13.54
C ASP A 117 -7.22 18.96 12.63
N ASN A 118 -7.93 17.84 12.56
CA ASN A 118 -7.45 16.66 11.87
C ASN A 118 -7.32 16.89 10.36
N GLU A 119 -8.21 17.69 9.76
CA GLU A 119 -8.17 18.01 8.33
C GLU A 119 -6.93 18.88 8.00
N ALA A 120 -6.73 19.98 8.73
CA ALA A 120 -5.57 20.83 8.54
C ALA A 120 -4.26 20.10 8.81
N LEU A 121 -4.20 19.29 9.88
CA LEU A 121 -3.04 18.47 10.21
C LEU A 121 -2.78 17.39 9.12
N GLY A 122 -3.83 16.80 8.57
CA GLY A 122 -3.73 15.83 7.49
C GLY A 122 -3.11 16.45 6.24
N LEU A 123 -3.56 17.63 5.82
CA LEU A 123 -3.01 18.36 4.68
C LEU A 123 -1.53 18.73 4.89
N GLU A 124 -1.17 19.24 6.08
CA GLU A 124 0.22 19.59 6.41
C GLU A 124 1.14 18.37 6.37
N LEU A 125 0.70 17.25 6.96
CA LEU A 125 1.45 16.00 6.93
C LEU A 125 1.55 15.43 5.51
N GLN A 126 0.52 15.61 4.68
CA GLN A 126 0.53 15.23 3.26
C GLN A 126 1.58 16.04 2.49
N ASP A 127 1.60 17.36 2.67
CA ASP A 127 2.55 18.23 1.99
C ASP A 127 3.99 17.94 2.42
N LEU A 128 4.22 17.72 3.72
CA LEU A 128 5.52 17.29 4.23
C LEU A 128 5.95 15.93 3.67
N SER A 129 5.01 15.02 3.41
CA SER A 129 5.31 13.69 2.85
C SER A 129 5.77 13.74 1.39
N LYS A 130 5.47 14.80 0.65
CA LYS A 130 5.88 15.01 -0.75
C LYS A 130 7.31 15.57 -0.85
N ILE A 131 7.86 16.05 0.27
CA ILE A 131 9.21 16.61 0.36
C ILE A 131 10.19 15.49 0.71
N ASP A 132 11.33 15.46 0.04
CA ASP A 132 12.43 14.56 0.40
C ASP A 132 13.05 15.04 1.72
N LEU A 133 12.56 14.49 2.83
CA LEU A 133 13.03 14.80 4.17
C LEU A 133 14.19 13.88 4.53
N SER A 134 15.28 14.44 5.06
CA SER A 134 16.40 13.67 5.62
C SER A 134 16.06 12.95 6.94
N PHE A 135 14.82 13.05 7.42
CA PHE A 135 14.35 12.49 8.68
C PHE A 135 12.90 11.97 8.55
N SER A 136 12.48 11.11 9.48
CA SER A 136 11.14 10.56 9.50
C SER A 136 10.14 11.48 10.22
N LEU A 137 8.90 11.57 9.71
CA LEU A 137 7.81 12.33 10.34
C LEU A 137 7.40 11.79 11.73
N ASP A 138 7.86 10.61 12.15
CA ASP A 138 7.63 10.09 13.50
C ASP A 138 8.29 10.93 14.60
N VAL A 139 9.22 11.81 14.23
CA VAL A 139 9.78 12.84 15.13
C VAL A 139 8.71 13.79 15.70
N THR A 140 7.57 13.93 15.02
CA THR A 140 6.40 14.69 15.52
C THR A 140 5.78 14.06 16.77
N GLY A 141 6.14 12.82 17.11
CA GLY A 141 5.56 12.04 18.20
C GLY A 141 4.29 11.27 17.82
N PHE A 142 3.78 11.44 16.61
CA PHE A 142 2.73 10.58 16.08
C PHE A 142 3.34 9.26 15.58
N SER A 143 2.64 8.14 15.81
CA SER A 143 3.02 6.90 15.14
C SER A 143 2.78 7.01 13.63
N ALA A 144 3.57 6.31 12.83
CA ALA A 144 3.39 6.30 11.39
C ALA A 144 1.97 5.87 10.95
N ALA A 145 1.33 4.96 11.71
CA ALA A 145 -0.07 4.59 11.48
C ALA A 145 -1.04 5.76 11.74
N ARG A 146 -0.77 6.60 12.75
CA ARG A 146 -1.59 7.80 13.02
C ARG A 146 -1.37 8.88 11.97
N ILE A 147 -0.14 9.07 11.50
CA ILE A 147 0.18 9.97 10.40
C ILE A 147 -0.58 9.55 9.14
N ASP A 148 -0.52 8.26 8.78
CA ASP A 148 -1.28 7.71 7.65
C ASP A 148 -2.80 7.96 7.80
N SER A 149 -3.36 7.81 9.02
CA SER A 149 -4.78 8.09 9.29
C SER A 149 -5.13 9.56 9.04
N PHE A 150 -4.34 10.50 9.55
CA PHE A 150 -4.58 11.94 9.34
C PHE A 150 -4.54 12.33 7.87
N ILE A 151 -3.55 11.85 7.13
CA ILE A 151 -3.43 12.17 5.70
C ILE A 151 -4.61 11.62 4.91
N LEU A 152 -5.08 10.41 5.24
CA LEU A 152 -6.25 9.82 4.58
C LEU A 152 -7.57 10.55 4.94
N GLU A 153 -7.69 11.05 6.17
CA GLU A 153 -8.82 11.88 6.60
C GLU A 153 -8.83 13.24 5.86
N GLY A 154 -7.64 13.82 5.59
CA GLY A 154 -7.48 15.10 4.88
C GLY A 154 -7.62 15.00 3.35
N ASP A 155 -7.31 13.86 2.76
CA ASP A 155 -7.32 13.67 1.29
C ASP A 155 -8.73 13.46 0.71
N GLY A 156 -9.78 13.37 1.54
CA GLY A 156 -11.18 13.20 1.09
C GLY A 156 -11.44 11.93 0.25
N GLY A 157 -10.45 11.01 0.13
CA GLY A 157 -10.46 9.83 -0.72
C GLY A 157 -10.80 10.21 -2.16
N GLY A 158 -9.83 10.57 -3.00
CA GLY A 158 -10.03 11.11 -4.34
C GLY A 158 -11.21 10.47 -5.08
N GLU A 159 -12.20 11.27 -5.42
CA GLU A 159 -13.50 10.83 -6.02
C GLU A 159 -13.35 9.93 -7.26
N ASN A 160 -12.15 9.87 -7.85
CA ASN A 160 -11.84 9.13 -9.07
C ASN A 160 -11.01 7.85 -8.88
N ALA A 161 -10.66 7.48 -7.64
CA ALA A 161 -9.80 6.33 -7.39
C ALA A 161 -10.41 4.97 -7.83
N ASP A 162 -11.73 4.83 -7.76
CA ASP A 162 -12.48 3.64 -8.20
C ASP A 162 -12.99 3.73 -9.64
N VAL A 163 -12.68 4.81 -10.38
CA VAL A 163 -13.05 4.95 -11.77
C VAL A 163 -12.15 4.08 -12.64
N LEU A 164 -12.76 3.22 -13.46
CA LEU A 164 -12.06 2.35 -14.39
C LEU A 164 -12.14 2.91 -15.81
N PRO A 165 -11.01 3.03 -16.53
CA PRO A 165 -11.02 3.30 -17.96
C PRO A 165 -11.64 2.14 -18.74
N ASP A 166 -12.17 2.44 -19.93
CA ASP A 166 -12.66 1.40 -20.84
C ASP A 166 -11.49 0.51 -21.32
N ARG A 167 -11.71 -0.81 -21.34
CA ARG A 167 -10.71 -1.76 -21.82
C ARG A 167 -10.49 -1.58 -23.33
N PRO A 168 -9.25 -1.34 -23.80
CA PRO A 168 -8.99 -1.13 -25.22
C PRO A 168 -9.22 -2.42 -26.01
N THR A 169 -9.79 -2.29 -27.20
CA THR A 169 -9.97 -3.41 -28.13
C THR A 169 -8.64 -3.88 -28.74
N SER A 170 -7.71 -2.94 -28.95
CA SER A 170 -6.34 -3.21 -29.42
C SER A 170 -5.35 -2.67 -28.40
N PRO A 171 -4.55 -3.55 -27.76
CA PRO A 171 -3.62 -3.12 -26.73
C PRO A 171 -2.44 -2.34 -27.30
N VAL A 172 -1.98 -1.37 -26.52
CA VAL A 172 -0.70 -0.69 -26.73
C VAL A 172 0.43 -1.51 -26.16
N SER A 173 0.28 -2.02 -24.95
CA SER A 173 1.28 -2.85 -24.28
C SER A 173 1.48 -4.19 -24.99
N ARG A 174 2.68 -4.76 -24.82
CA ARG A 174 3.09 -6.08 -25.35
C ARG A 174 3.72 -6.90 -24.25
N LEU A 175 3.69 -8.21 -24.36
CA LEU A 175 4.40 -9.09 -23.42
C LEU A 175 5.88 -8.71 -23.35
N GLY A 176 6.40 -8.56 -22.14
CA GLY A 176 7.76 -8.09 -21.86
C GLY A 176 7.89 -6.58 -21.61
N ASP A 177 6.85 -5.77 -21.90
CA ASP A 177 6.89 -4.34 -21.60
C ASP A 177 6.92 -4.09 -20.10
N LEU A 178 7.85 -3.23 -19.66
CA LEU A 178 7.90 -2.69 -18.30
C LEU A 178 7.57 -1.20 -18.33
N TRP A 179 6.50 -0.83 -17.66
CA TRP A 179 6.06 0.55 -17.51
C TRP A 179 6.49 1.13 -16.16
N HIS A 180 7.12 2.29 -16.19
CA HIS A 180 7.35 3.14 -15.03
C HIS A 180 6.16 4.09 -14.84
N LEU A 181 5.51 4.00 -13.69
CA LEU A 181 4.35 4.79 -13.27
C LEU A 181 4.80 5.64 -12.06
N GLY A 182 5.61 6.68 -12.29
CA GLY A 182 6.35 7.35 -11.22
C GLY A 182 7.28 6.37 -10.51
N ASP A 183 7.08 6.16 -9.21
CA ASP A 183 7.86 5.20 -8.40
C ASP A 183 7.35 3.75 -8.50
N HIS A 184 6.22 3.53 -9.18
CA HIS A 184 5.68 2.19 -9.38
C HIS A 184 6.20 1.57 -10.69
N ARG A 185 6.11 0.23 -10.76
CA ARG A 185 6.42 -0.54 -11.99
C ARG A 185 5.29 -1.51 -12.29
N LEU A 186 4.89 -1.56 -13.56
CA LEU A 186 3.92 -2.53 -14.08
C LEU A 186 4.54 -3.26 -15.27
N CYS A 187 4.67 -4.58 -15.15
CA CYS A 187 5.25 -5.43 -16.19
C CYS A 187 4.16 -6.26 -16.86
N CYS A 188 4.13 -6.26 -18.19
CA CYS A 188 3.29 -7.16 -18.96
C CYS A 188 3.98 -8.54 -19.01
N ALA A 189 3.68 -9.42 -18.05
CA ALA A 189 4.44 -10.66 -17.85
C ALA A 189 3.64 -11.74 -17.11
N ASP A 190 4.11 -12.99 -17.24
CA ASP A 190 3.57 -14.14 -16.53
C ASP A 190 4.02 -14.13 -15.05
N ALA A 191 3.07 -14.13 -14.14
CA ALA A 191 3.29 -14.17 -12.69
C ALA A 191 3.88 -15.48 -12.16
N THR A 192 3.94 -16.54 -12.95
CA THR A 192 4.53 -17.83 -12.60
C THR A 192 6.00 -17.96 -13.04
N ALA A 193 6.46 -17.10 -13.95
CA ALA A 193 7.79 -17.12 -14.54
C ALA A 193 8.79 -16.33 -13.69
N PRO A 194 9.91 -16.94 -13.23
CA PRO A 194 10.93 -16.26 -12.42
C PRO A 194 11.51 -15.02 -13.08
N GLU A 195 11.79 -15.09 -14.37
CA GLU A 195 12.40 -14.01 -15.17
C GLU A 195 11.55 -12.74 -15.22
N SER A 196 10.24 -12.84 -15.03
CA SER A 196 9.34 -11.69 -14.90
C SER A 196 9.73 -10.80 -13.72
N PHE A 197 10.17 -11.41 -12.62
CA PHE A 197 10.53 -10.71 -11.39
C PHE A 197 11.94 -10.14 -11.41
N ASP A 198 12.85 -10.73 -12.17
CA ASP A 198 14.20 -10.16 -12.39
C ASP A 198 14.10 -8.77 -13.05
N VAL A 199 13.21 -8.64 -14.03
CA VAL A 199 12.96 -7.37 -14.72
C VAL A 199 12.18 -6.39 -13.84
N LEU A 200 11.13 -6.87 -13.15
CA LEU A 200 10.22 -6.06 -12.34
C LEU A 200 10.91 -5.52 -11.09
N LEU A 201 11.58 -6.40 -10.32
CA LEU A 201 12.11 -6.11 -8.99
C LEU A 201 13.58 -5.66 -9.02
N LYS A 202 14.38 -6.13 -9.97
CA LYS A 202 15.84 -5.80 -10.06
C LYS A 202 16.59 -6.07 -8.75
N GLY A 203 16.24 -7.16 -8.05
CA GLY A 203 16.83 -7.55 -6.77
C GLY A 203 16.21 -6.89 -5.54
N GLU A 204 15.20 -6.02 -5.69
CA GLU A 204 14.46 -5.44 -4.58
C GLU A 204 13.66 -6.53 -3.84
N GLN A 205 13.57 -6.40 -2.51
CA GLN A 205 12.69 -7.22 -1.68
C GLN A 205 11.41 -6.47 -1.32
N VAL A 206 10.31 -7.19 -1.17
CA VAL A 206 8.99 -6.60 -0.91
C VAL A 206 8.55 -6.82 0.54
N ARG A 207 7.87 -5.86 1.10
CA ARG A 207 7.34 -5.94 2.48
C ARG A 207 6.02 -6.70 2.54
N THR A 208 5.15 -6.47 1.55
CA THR A 208 3.79 -7.00 1.51
C THR A 208 3.44 -7.38 0.08
N VAL A 209 2.80 -8.51 -0.07
CA VAL A 209 2.14 -8.92 -1.30
C VAL A 209 0.64 -8.85 -1.07
N PHE A 210 -0.09 -8.15 -1.95
CA PHE A 210 -1.54 -8.22 -2.02
C PHE A 210 -1.90 -8.63 -3.44
N THR A 211 -2.59 -9.77 -3.59
CA THR A 211 -2.81 -10.32 -4.93
C THR A 211 -4.12 -11.06 -5.05
N ASP A 212 -4.73 -10.96 -6.22
CA ASP A 212 -6.02 -11.53 -6.59
C ASP A 212 -5.86 -12.44 -7.80
N PRO A 213 -5.38 -13.67 -7.61
CA PRO A 213 -5.19 -14.61 -8.71
C PRO A 213 -6.52 -14.99 -9.37
N PRO A 214 -6.52 -15.47 -10.62
CA PRO A 214 -7.72 -16.03 -11.22
C PRO A 214 -8.21 -17.27 -10.44
N TYR A 215 -9.54 -17.42 -10.29
CA TYR A 215 -10.14 -18.41 -9.38
C TYR A 215 -10.46 -19.76 -10.04
N ASN A 216 -10.02 -19.99 -11.26
CA ASN A 216 -10.36 -21.17 -12.06
C ASN A 216 -11.88 -21.42 -12.14
N VAL A 217 -12.66 -20.35 -12.34
CA VAL A 217 -14.11 -20.39 -12.49
C VAL A 217 -14.47 -19.72 -13.82
N ALA A 218 -15.21 -20.41 -14.66
CA ALA A 218 -15.67 -19.85 -15.93
C ALA A 218 -16.45 -18.53 -15.69
N VAL A 219 -16.05 -17.46 -16.39
CA VAL A 219 -16.69 -16.16 -16.29
C VAL A 219 -18.08 -16.21 -16.93
N ASP A 220 -18.21 -16.95 -18.03
CA ASP A 220 -19.47 -17.12 -18.76
C ASP A 220 -20.44 -18.03 -17.99
N GLY A 221 -21.60 -17.50 -17.64
CA GLY A 221 -22.65 -18.22 -16.94
C GLY A 221 -22.56 -18.30 -15.41
N HIS A 222 -21.41 -18.03 -14.81
CA HIS A 222 -21.23 -18.11 -13.34
C HIS A 222 -21.02 -16.77 -12.64
N ILE A 223 -20.43 -15.77 -13.31
CA ILE A 223 -20.14 -14.45 -12.73
C ILE A 223 -21.07 -13.38 -13.30
N THR A 224 -21.37 -13.43 -14.60
CA THR A 224 -22.32 -12.54 -15.25
C THR A 224 -23.21 -13.33 -16.21
N GLY A 225 -24.52 -13.24 -16.08
CA GLY A 225 -25.47 -13.91 -16.98
C GLY A 225 -25.60 -13.29 -18.38
N SER A 226 -24.64 -12.45 -18.82
CA SER A 226 -24.76 -11.64 -20.05
C SER A 226 -23.92 -12.11 -21.23
N GLY A 227 -22.98 -13.06 -21.04
CA GLY A 227 -22.14 -13.59 -22.16
C GLY A 227 -21.27 -12.53 -22.89
N GLN A 228 -21.09 -11.34 -22.32
CA GLN A 228 -20.41 -10.21 -22.94
C GLN A 228 -18.95 -10.00 -22.51
N HIS A 229 -18.45 -10.81 -21.56
CA HIS A 229 -17.10 -10.68 -21.06
C HIS A 229 -16.19 -11.76 -21.64
N GLY A 230 -15.04 -11.36 -22.18
CA GLY A 230 -13.99 -12.32 -22.56
C GLY A 230 -13.45 -13.03 -21.32
N GLU A 231 -13.14 -14.30 -21.44
CA GLU A 231 -12.50 -15.08 -20.37
C GLU A 231 -11.11 -14.56 -20.04
N PHE A 232 -10.62 -14.82 -18.83
CA PHE A 232 -9.23 -14.56 -18.47
C PHE A 232 -8.31 -15.40 -19.38
N VAL A 233 -7.09 -14.91 -19.58
CA VAL A 233 -6.08 -15.59 -20.41
C VAL A 233 -5.66 -16.95 -19.81
N MET A 234 -5.91 -17.15 -18.48
CA MET A 234 -5.50 -18.33 -17.75
C MET A 234 -6.44 -18.57 -16.55
N ALA A 235 -6.64 -19.84 -16.17
CA ALA A 235 -7.45 -20.28 -15.03
C ALA A 235 -8.90 -19.75 -15.05
N SER A 236 -9.57 -19.95 -16.20
CA SER A 236 -10.98 -19.61 -16.43
C SER A 236 -11.92 -20.83 -16.32
N GLY A 237 -11.54 -21.83 -15.51
CA GLY A 237 -12.32 -23.08 -15.33
C GLY A 237 -11.82 -24.25 -16.17
N GLU A 238 -10.73 -24.07 -16.91
CA GLU A 238 -10.10 -25.11 -17.75
C GLU A 238 -9.16 -26.03 -16.98
N MET A 239 -8.68 -25.62 -15.79
CA MET A 239 -7.72 -26.41 -15.01
C MET A 239 -8.41 -27.42 -14.11
N THR A 240 -7.84 -28.61 -14.01
CA THR A 240 -8.15 -29.57 -12.95
C THR A 240 -7.69 -29.04 -11.59
N ASP A 241 -8.17 -29.66 -10.49
CA ASP A 241 -7.74 -29.26 -9.13
C ASP A 241 -6.23 -29.39 -8.92
N ASP A 242 -5.59 -30.40 -9.49
CA ASP A 242 -4.14 -30.62 -9.40
C ASP A 242 -3.37 -29.54 -10.21
N GLU A 243 -3.82 -29.23 -11.42
CA GLU A 243 -3.23 -28.17 -12.25
C GLU A 243 -3.38 -26.81 -11.59
N PHE A 244 -4.55 -26.51 -11.02
CA PHE A 244 -4.78 -25.26 -10.32
C PHE A 244 -3.94 -25.15 -9.03
N THR A 245 -3.77 -26.27 -8.31
CA THR A 245 -2.86 -26.32 -7.16
C THR A 245 -1.42 -26.07 -7.60
N ALA A 246 -0.96 -26.70 -8.69
CA ALA A 246 0.38 -26.47 -9.24
C ALA A 246 0.61 -25.04 -9.71
N PHE A 247 -0.39 -24.42 -10.34
CA PHE A 247 -0.38 -22.99 -10.70
C PHE A 247 -0.25 -22.11 -9.45
N SER A 248 -1.07 -22.36 -8.42
CA SER A 248 -1.06 -21.61 -7.16
C SER A 248 0.28 -21.74 -6.43
N ILE A 249 0.89 -22.94 -6.43
CA ILE A 249 2.24 -23.17 -5.87
C ILE A 249 3.27 -22.33 -6.60
N LYS A 250 3.28 -22.30 -7.93
CA LYS A 250 4.24 -21.51 -8.72
C LYS A 250 4.12 -20.03 -8.42
N ALA A 251 2.91 -19.48 -8.45
CA ALA A 251 2.68 -18.05 -8.18
C ALA A 251 3.02 -17.69 -6.73
N MET A 252 2.62 -18.52 -5.75
CA MET A 252 2.91 -18.27 -4.33
C MET A 252 4.41 -18.40 -4.03
N ALA A 253 5.14 -19.29 -4.72
CA ALA A 253 6.58 -19.39 -4.63
C ALA A 253 7.25 -18.08 -5.07
N ARG A 254 6.79 -17.46 -6.17
CA ARG A 254 7.31 -16.15 -6.61
C ARG A 254 7.10 -15.09 -5.53
N ALA A 255 5.91 -15.03 -4.91
CA ALA A 255 5.68 -14.13 -3.78
C ALA A 255 6.65 -14.42 -2.63
N ALA A 256 6.82 -15.68 -2.25
CA ALA A 256 7.68 -16.10 -1.14
C ALA A 256 9.17 -15.78 -1.40
N ASP A 257 9.66 -15.96 -2.63
CA ASP A 257 11.06 -15.69 -3.01
C ASP A 257 11.43 -14.24 -2.72
N HIS A 258 10.54 -13.31 -3.01
CA HIS A 258 10.81 -11.88 -2.96
C HIS A 258 10.35 -11.18 -1.68
N LEU A 259 9.50 -11.82 -0.85
CA LEU A 259 9.13 -11.28 0.45
C LEU A 259 10.32 -11.24 1.41
N VAL A 260 10.45 -10.17 2.19
CA VAL A 260 11.36 -10.13 3.35
C VAL A 260 10.93 -11.15 4.42
N PRO A 261 11.83 -11.64 5.28
CA PRO A 261 11.46 -12.42 6.45
C PRO A 261 10.42 -11.66 7.30
N GLY A 262 9.31 -12.32 7.64
CA GLY A 262 8.17 -11.69 8.33
C GLY A 262 7.25 -10.88 7.41
N GLY A 263 7.52 -10.76 6.11
CA GLY A 263 6.62 -10.12 5.15
C GLY A 263 5.30 -10.87 5.02
N LEU A 264 4.22 -10.16 4.70
CA LEU A 264 2.87 -10.72 4.59
C LEU A 264 2.43 -10.88 3.14
N LEU A 265 1.74 -11.98 2.86
CA LEU A 265 1.03 -12.25 1.62
C LEU A 265 -0.47 -12.27 1.90
N TYR A 266 -1.22 -11.37 1.30
CA TYR A 266 -2.68 -11.40 1.20
C TYR A 266 -3.06 -12.06 -0.13
N TRP A 267 -3.63 -13.25 -0.03
CA TRP A 267 -4.04 -14.06 -1.16
C TRP A 267 -5.55 -14.13 -1.23
N CYS A 268 -6.16 -13.45 -2.20
CA CYS A 268 -7.60 -13.50 -2.41
C CYS A 268 -8.01 -14.81 -3.07
N MET A 269 -9.12 -15.40 -2.64
CA MET A 269 -9.65 -16.64 -3.23
C MET A 269 -11.12 -16.83 -2.89
N ASP A 270 -11.84 -17.55 -3.73
CA ASP A 270 -13.17 -18.03 -3.38
C ASP A 270 -13.12 -19.28 -2.45
N TRP A 271 -14.22 -19.56 -1.77
CA TRP A 271 -14.27 -20.63 -0.79
C TRP A 271 -14.04 -22.03 -1.38
N ARG A 272 -14.30 -22.23 -2.69
CA ARG A 272 -14.17 -23.53 -3.37
C ARG A 272 -12.73 -24.00 -3.40
N HIS A 273 -11.80 -23.08 -3.61
CA HIS A 273 -10.37 -23.33 -3.77
C HIS A 273 -9.55 -23.13 -2.48
N THR A 274 -10.24 -23.22 -1.32
CA THR A 274 -9.57 -23.13 0.00
C THR A 274 -8.49 -24.21 0.16
N LEU A 275 -8.79 -25.46 -0.23
CA LEU A 275 -7.82 -26.56 -0.11
C LEU A 275 -6.60 -26.36 -1.02
N ASN A 276 -6.81 -25.93 -2.26
CA ASN A 276 -5.73 -25.63 -3.21
C ASN A 276 -4.81 -24.54 -2.65
N THR A 277 -5.40 -23.46 -2.07
CA THR A 277 -4.65 -22.36 -1.45
C THR A 277 -3.82 -22.82 -0.25
N LEU A 278 -4.39 -23.61 0.65
CA LEU A 278 -3.68 -24.12 1.83
C LEU A 278 -2.57 -25.09 1.43
N SER A 279 -2.80 -25.94 0.41
CA SER A 279 -1.81 -26.84 -0.15
C SER A 279 -0.64 -26.06 -0.77
N ALA A 280 -0.93 -24.97 -1.51
CA ALA A 280 0.10 -24.10 -2.07
C ALA A 280 0.93 -23.41 -0.98
N ALA A 281 0.28 -22.91 0.07
CA ALA A 281 0.98 -22.28 1.20
C ALA A 281 1.89 -23.27 1.92
N SER A 282 1.44 -24.51 2.14
CA SER A 282 2.24 -25.57 2.73
C SER A 282 3.46 -25.93 1.88
N ALA A 283 3.28 -26.04 0.56
CA ALA A 283 4.36 -26.38 -0.38
C ALA A 283 5.41 -25.26 -0.48
N THR A 284 5.05 -24.02 -0.21
CA THR A 284 5.93 -22.84 -0.24
C THR A 284 6.41 -22.41 1.14
N ALA A 285 6.16 -23.23 2.17
CA ALA A 285 6.52 -22.97 3.56
C ALA A 285 5.99 -21.63 4.13
N MET A 286 4.89 -21.12 3.57
CA MET A 286 4.24 -19.91 4.08
C MET A 286 3.36 -20.26 5.30
N GLU A 287 3.50 -19.47 6.36
CA GLU A 287 2.77 -19.67 7.62
C GLU A 287 1.46 -18.89 7.62
N MET A 288 0.34 -19.57 7.85
CA MET A 288 -0.96 -18.92 7.95
C MET A 288 -1.04 -18.07 9.23
N VAL A 289 -1.32 -16.78 9.10
CA VAL A 289 -1.49 -15.83 10.22
C VAL A 289 -2.96 -15.61 10.52
N ASN A 290 -3.79 -15.44 9.49
CA ASN A 290 -5.22 -15.20 9.62
C ASN A 290 -5.98 -15.59 8.35
N LEU A 291 -7.30 -15.70 8.48
CA LEU A 291 -8.25 -15.73 7.38
C LEU A 291 -9.20 -14.55 7.54
N CYS A 292 -9.14 -13.60 6.62
CA CYS A 292 -10.06 -12.49 6.56
C CYS A 292 -11.20 -12.80 5.59
N VAL A 293 -12.40 -12.33 5.92
CA VAL A 293 -13.60 -12.47 5.10
C VAL A 293 -13.99 -11.09 4.58
N TRP A 294 -13.87 -10.88 3.29
CA TRP A 294 -14.43 -9.68 2.67
C TRP A 294 -15.93 -9.86 2.51
N ASP A 295 -16.72 -9.14 3.31
CA ASP A 295 -18.16 -9.01 3.18
C ASP A 295 -18.48 -7.92 2.15
N LYS A 296 -19.05 -8.33 1.01
CA LYS A 296 -19.43 -7.44 -0.11
C LYS A 296 -20.67 -6.60 0.19
N THR A 297 -21.24 -6.69 1.39
CA THR A 297 -22.47 -6.03 1.88
C THR A 297 -23.75 -6.41 1.12
N ALA A 298 -23.66 -6.85 -0.12
CA ALA A 298 -24.78 -7.33 -0.93
C ALA A 298 -24.52 -8.75 -1.44
N GLY A 299 -25.52 -9.62 -1.35
CA GLY A 299 -25.46 -11.00 -1.85
C GLY A 299 -25.51 -11.06 -3.37
N GLY A 300 -24.57 -11.79 -3.97
CA GLY A 300 -24.58 -12.17 -5.40
C GLY A 300 -25.55 -13.32 -5.70
N MET A 301 -25.32 -13.99 -6.82
CA MET A 301 -26.04 -15.22 -7.19
C MET A 301 -25.59 -16.40 -6.34
N GLY A 302 -26.41 -17.44 -6.22
CA GLY A 302 -26.08 -18.67 -5.54
C GLY A 302 -27.21 -19.68 -5.63
N SER A 303 -26.88 -20.98 -5.67
CA SER A 303 -27.85 -22.06 -5.83
C SER A 303 -28.52 -22.47 -4.51
N PHE A 304 -27.79 -22.41 -3.39
CA PHE A 304 -28.31 -22.76 -2.05
C PHE A 304 -28.29 -21.54 -1.12
N TYR A 305 -27.09 -20.94 -0.92
CA TYR A 305 -26.93 -19.64 -0.28
C TYR A 305 -26.42 -18.61 -1.28
N ARG A 306 -26.87 -17.37 -1.16
CA ARG A 306 -26.30 -16.27 -1.96
C ARG A 306 -24.86 -16.01 -1.54
N SER A 307 -23.93 -15.99 -2.51
CA SER A 307 -22.55 -15.65 -2.25
C SER A 307 -22.43 -14.16 -1.93
N ARG A 308 -21.99 -13.84 -0.70
CA ARG A 308 -21.84 -12.47 -0.21
C ARG A 308 -20.41 -12.13 0.15
N HIS A 309 -19.51 -13.10 0.11
CA HIS A 309 -18.15 -12.93 0.59
C HIS A 309 -17.11 -13.47 -0.38
N GLU A 310 -15.89 -13.04 -0.19
CA GLU A 310 -14.66 -13.66 -0.65
C GLU A 310 -13.69 -13.84 0.51
N LEU A 311 -12.73 -14.73 0.37
CA LEU A 311 -11.73 -15.03 1.38
C LEU A 311 -10.44 -14.31 1.04
N VAL A 312 -9.76 -13.77 2.05
CA VAL A 312 -8.41 -13.22 1.96
C VAL A 312 -7.53 -13.95 2.95
N PHE A 313 -6.77 -14.90 2.45
CA PHE A 313 -5.81 -15.64 3.26
C PHE A 313 -4.60 -14.77 3.55
N VAL A 314 -4.21 -14.67 4.82
CA VAL A 314 -3.05 -13.91 5.24
C VAL A 314 -1.95 -14.87 5.66
N PHE A 315 -0.90 -14.93 4.87
CA PHE A 315 0.27 -15.74 5.14
C PHE A 315 1.47 -14.88 5.48
N ARG A 316 2.42 -15.46 6.20
CA ARG A 316 3.69 -14.83 6.59
C ARG A 316 4.86 -15.65 6.07
N LYS A 317 5.88 -14.99 5.52
CA LYS A 317 7.16 -15.62 5.25
C LYS A 317 7.89 -15.90 6.57
N PRO A 318 8.34 -17.14 6.84
CA PRO A 318 9.11 -17.49 8.03
C PRO A 318 10.37 -16.64 8.21
N GLY A 319 10.95 -16.70 9.42
CA GLY A 319 12.23 -16.05 9.74
C GLY A 319 12.12 -14.63 10.28
N GLY A 320 10.91 -14.12 10.54
CA GLY A 320 10.71 -12.81 11.14
C GLY A 320 9.31 -12.60 11.69
N THR A 321 9.12 -11.53 12.44
CA THR A 321 7.81 -11.04 12.86
C THR A 321 7.25 -10.10 11.79
N HIS A 322 5.95 -10.17 11.51
CA HIS A 322 5.32 -9.25 10.58
C HIS A 322 5.20 -7.84 11.19
N LEU A 323 5.26 -6.85 10.33
CA LEU A 323 4.96 -5.48 10.70
C LEU A 323 3.45 -5.38 11.02
N ASN A 324 3.11 -5.05 12.26
CA ASN A 324 1.73 -4.87 12.70
C ASN A 324 1.45 -3.38 12.94
N ARG A 325 0.73 -2.74 12.02
CA ARG A 325 0.30 -1.34 12.11
C ARG A 325 -1.19 -1.19 12.41
N VAL A 326 -1.90 -2.29 12.61
CA VAL A 326 -3.30 -2.25 13.04
C VAL A 326 -3.39 -1.63 14.42
N GLU A 327 -2.46 -1.96 15.33
CA GLU A 327 -2.40 -1.44 16.71
C GLU A 327 -3.77 -1.46 17.38
N LEU A 328 -4.41 -2.66 17.44
CA LEU A 328 -5.76 -2.85 17.95
C LEU A 328 -6.03 -2.05 19.24
N GLY A 329 -7.14 -1.31 19.25
CA GLY A 329 -7.55 -0.46 20.37
C GLY A 329 -6.80 0.86 20.51
N LYS A 330 -5.89 1.17 19.57
CA LYS A 330 -5.19 2.45 19.50
C LYS A 330 -5.59 3.20 18.21
N HIS A 331 -5.53 4.53 18.27
CA HIS A 331 -5.68 5.43 17.10
C HIS A 331 -6.99 5.22 16.30
N GLY A 332 -8.03 4.66 16.91
CA GLY A 332 -9.33 4.45 16.25
C GLY A 332 -9.35 3.32 15.20
N ARG A 333 -8.24 2.66 14.91
CA ARG A 333 -8.15 1.52 13.98
C ARG A 333 -8.46 0.22 14.71
N ASN A 334 -9.74 -0.09 14.84
CA ASN A 334 -10.22 -1.33 15.44
C ASN A 334 -10.67 -2.27 14.33
N ARG A 335 -9.71 -2.97 13.67
CA ARG A 335 -10.00 -3.86 12.55
C ARG A 335 -10.27 -5.28 13.03
N SER A 336 -11.36 -5.86 12.53
CA SER A 336 -11.64 -7.29 12.67
C SER A 336 -11.18 -8.02 11.39
N ASN A 337 -11.22 -9.35 11.41
CA ASN A 337 -10.99 -10.17 10.21
C ASN A 337 -12.25 -10.32 9.34
N VAL A 338 -13.33 -9.61 9.63
CA VAL A 338 -14.46 -9.44 8.72
C VAL A 338 -14.41 -8.01 8.18
N TRP A 339 -14.19 -7.91 6.87
CA TRP A 339 -13.93 -6.67 6.16
C TRP A 339 -15.18 -6.27 5.35
N ALA A 340 -15.92 -5.27 5.83
CA ALA A 340 -17.12 -4.78 5.16
C ALA A 340 -16.73 -3.66 4.18
N TYR A 341 -16.65 -4.00 2.89
CA TYR A 341 -16.45 -3.06 1.78
C TYR A 341 -17.47 -3.36 0.70
N GLU A 342 -18.15 -2.33 0.21
CA GLU A 342 -19.10 -2.52 -0.87
C GLU A 342 -18.45 -3.09 -2.13
N GLY A 343 -18.95 -4.23 -2.60
CA GLY A 343 -18.57 -4.77 -3.90
C GLY A 343 -19.20 -4.02 -5.07
N VAL A 344 -18.70 -4.25 -6.28
CA VAL A 344 -19.30 -3.68 -7.52
C VAL A 344 -20.73 -4.16 -7.81
N ASN A 345 -21.24 -5.14 -7.07
CA ASN A 345 -22.56 -5.74 -7.25
C ASN A 345 -23.74 -4.93 -6.65
N GLY A 346 -23.51 -3.70 -6.15
CA GLY A 346 -24.58 -2.81 -5.66
C GLY A 346 -25.44 -2.21 -6.78
N PHE A 347 -26.65 -1.72 -6.43
CA PHE A 347 -27.55 -1.05 -7.36
C PHE A 347 -27.09 0.39 -7.67
N GLY A 348 -27.10 0.79 -8.94
CA GLY A 348 -26.77 2.15 -9.41
C GLY A 348 -26.12 2.17 -10.78
N ALA A 349 -26.34 3.22 -11.58
CA ALA A 349 -25.84 3.34 -12.95
C ALA A 349 -24.30 3.34 -13.05
N LYS A 350 -23.59 3.97 -12.11
CA LYS A 350 -22.12 3.94 -12.01
C LYS A 350 -21.58 2.53 -11.74
N LYS A 351 -22.28 1.75 -10.88
CA LYS A 351 -21.91 0.37 -10.55
C LYS A 351 -22.26 -0.63 -11.66
N ALA A 352 -23.31 -0.35 -12.46
CA ALA A 352 -23.66 -1.13 -13.65
C ALA A 352 -22.56 -1.05 -14.71
N LYS A 353 -22.02 0.15 -14.96
CA LYS A 353 -20.91 0.36 -15.90
C LYS A 353 -19.60 -0.29 -15.40
N ALA A 354 -19.31 -0.20 -14.12
CA ALA A 354 -18.13 -0.87 -13.52
C ALA A 354 -18.22 -2.41 -13.62
N ARG A 355 -19.44 -2.96 -13.50
CA ARG A 355 -19.71 -4.40 -13.65
C ARG A 355 -19.56 -4.88 -15.08
N GLU A 356 -19.96 -4.06 -16.06
CA GLU A 356 -19.78 -4.33 -17.51
C GLU A 356 -18.29 -4.37 -17.89
N MET A 357 -17.44 -3.59 -17.22
CA MET A 357 -16.02 -3.49 -17.55
C MET A 357 -15.16 -4.52 -16.81
N HIS A 358 -15.51 -4.84 -15.54
CA HIS A 358 -14.74 -5.75 -14.70
C HIS A 358 -15.61 -6.38 -13.61
N PRO A 359 -15.99 -7.65 -13.71
CA PRO A 359 -16.86 -8.31 -12.74
C PRO A 359 -16.22 -8.58 -11.38
N THR A 360 -14.89 -8.46 -11.26
CA THR A 360 -14.12 -8.94 -10.10
C THR A 360 -13.16 -7.91 -9.49
N VAL A 361 -13.33 -6.60 -9.80
CA VAL A 361 -12.43 -5.58 -9.23
C VAL A 361 -12.57 -5.50 -7.72
N LYS A 362 -11.44 -5.58 -7.02
CA LYS A 362 -11.38 -5.35 -5.56
C LYS A 362 -11.58 -3.86 -5.25
N PRO A 363 -12.36 -3.52 -4.20
CA PRO A 363 -12.45 -2.14 -3.74
C PRO A 363 -11.07 -1.58 -3.40
N MET A 364 -10.73 -0.41 -3.92
CA MET A 364 -9.45 0.23 -3.67
C MET A 364 -9.21 0.44 -2.17
N ALA A 365 -10.23 0.85 -1.42
CA ALA A 365 -10.15 1.04 0.03
C ALA A 365 -9.77 -0.25 0.80
N LEU A 366 -10.26 -1.43 0.35
CA LEU A 366 -9.89 -2.73 0.93
C LEU A 366 -8.40 -3.01 0.77
N VAL A 367 -7.88 -2.82 -0.46
CA VAL A 367 -6.47 -3.06 -0.78
C VAL A 367 -5.59 -2.06 -0.01
N ARG A 368 -5.93 -0.76 -0.07
CA ARG A 368 -5.22 0.29 0.65
C ARG A 368 -5.11 -0.01 2.14
N ASP A 369 -6.21 -0.40 2.78
CA ASP A 369 -6.22 -0.69 4.20
C ASP A 369 -5.34 -1.90 4.56
N ALA A 370 -5.32 -2.95 3.72
CA ALA A 370 -4.42 -4.09 3.89
C ALA A 370 -2.93 -3.67 3.78
N LEU A 371 -2.61 -2.78 2.83
CA LEU A 371 -1.25 -2.23 2.70
C LEU A 371 -0.86 -1.39 3.93
N LEU A 372 -1.78 -0.56 4.44
CA LEU A 372 -1.57 0.24 5.65
C LEU A 372 -1.35 -0.62 6.90
N ASP A 373 -2.01 -1.77 6.99
CA ASP A 373 -1.90 -2.68 8.12
C ASP A 373 -0.53 -3.37 8.20
N SER A 374 0.15 -3.57 7.07
CA SER A 374 1.29 -4.49 6.93
C SER A 374 2.56 -3.87 6.34
N SER A 375 2.53 -2.60 5.94
CA SER A 375 3.69 -1.91 5.35
C SER A 375 3.86 -0.48 5.88
N ALA A 376 5.03 0.10 5.66
CA ALA A 376 5.38 1.48 5.93
C ALA A 376 5.36 2.32 4.64
N ARG A 377 5.38 3.65 4.78
CA ARG A 377 5.64 4.56 3.66
C ARG A 377 7.00 4.25 3.03
N GLY A 378 7.06 4.29 1.71
CA GLY A 378 8.25 3.94 0.95
C GLY A 378 8.51 2.44 0.82
N ASP A 379 7.81 1.58 1.57
CA ASP A 379 7.93 0.13 1.40
C ASP A 379 7.43 -0.31 0.03
N ILE A 380 8.10 -1.33 -0.51
CA ILE A 380 7.70 -1.97 -1.76
C ILE A 380 6.60 -2.98 -1.48
N VAL A 381 5.53 -2.91 -2.28
CA VAL A 381 4.41 -3.84 -2.29
C VAL A 381 4.30 -4.51 -3.64
N LEU A 382 3.97 -5.80 -3.65
CA LEU A 382 3.90 -6.61 -4.88
C LEU A 382 2.47 -7.08 -5.14
N ASP A 383 2.07 -7.03 -6.41
CA ASP A 383 0.86 -7.66 -6.92
C ASP A 383 1.20 -8.53 -8.14
N LEU A 384 0.92 -9.81 -8.02
CA LEU A 384 1.22 -10.80 -9.05
C LEU A 384 0.20 -10.78 -10.20
N PHE A 385 -1.03 -10.32 -9.94
CA PHE A 385 -2.17 -10.32 -10.86
C PHE A 385 -2.88 -8.97 -10.79
N SER A 386 -2.25 -7.96 -11.37
CA SER A 386 -2.62 -6.54 -11.19
C SER A 386 -4.01 -6.20 -11.72
N GLY A 387 -4.47 -6.91 -12.75
CA GLY A 387 -5.73 -6.61 -13.41
C GLY A 387 -5.80 -5.12 -13.81
N SER A 388 -6.80 -4.42 -13.30
CA SER A 388 -7.01 -2.98 -13.56
C SER A 388 -6.10 -2.03 -12.75
N GLY A 389 -5.09 -2.52 -12.05
CA GLY A 389 -4.12 -1.71 -11.31
C GLY A 389 -4.61 -1.18 -9.96
N THR A 390 -5.54 -1.85 -9.30
CA THR A 390 -6.09 -1.40 -8.00
C THR A 390 -5.00 -1.28 -6.93
N THR A 391 -4.07 -2.23 -6.88
CA THR A 391 -2.93 -2.19 -5.94
C THR A 391 -2.00 -1.01 -6.23
N ILE A 392 -1.82 -0.63 -7.50
CA ILE A 392 -1.01 0.54 -7.89
C ILE A 392 -1.62 1.83 -7.36
N ILE A 393 -2.94 2.02 -7.54
CA ILE A 393 -3.64 3.20 -7.00
C ILE A 393 -3.63 3.21 -5.47
N ALA A 394 -3.84 2.06 -4.83
CA ALA A 394 -3.77 1.94 -3.38
C ALA A 394 -2.36 2.27 -2.83
N ALA A 395 -1.31 1.86 -3.53
CA ALA A 395 0.07 2.18 -3.20
C ALA A 395 0.37 3.67 -3.39
N GLU A 396 -0.06 4.29 -4.49
CA GLU A 396 0.06 5.74 -4.74
C GLU A 396 -0.58 6.53 -3.59
N GLN A 397 -1.84 6.25 -3.24
CA GLN A 397 -2.56 6.92 -2.16
C GLN A 397 -1.89 6.75 -0.79
N SER A 398 -1.25 5.63 -0.56
CA SER A 398 -0.66 5.29 0.73
C SER A 398 0.85 5.52 0.79
N TYR A 399 1.44 6.11 -0.25
CA TYR A 399 2.88 6.37 -0.37
C TYR A 399 3.73 5.10 -0.26
N ARG A 400 3.25 4.00 -0.84
CA ARG A 400 4.00 2.76 -1.06
C ARG A 400 4.44 2.71 -2.50
N GLN A 401 5.40 1.84 -2.81
CA GLN A 401 5.88 1.63 -4.17
C GLN A 401 5.35 0.30 -4.70
N ALA A 402 4.44 0.32 -5.66
CA ALA A 402 3.93 -0.89 -6.25
C ALA A 402 4.91 -1.50 -7.27
N ARG A 403 5.00 -2.82 -7.23
CA ARG A 403 5.58 -3.67 -8.27
C ARG A 403 4.50 -4.63 -8.69
N ALA A 404 4.13 -4.65 -9.96
CA ALA A 404 2.98 -5.42 -10.40
C ALA A 404 3.25 -6.15 -11.71
N THR A 405 2.71 -7.36 -11.85
CA THR A 405 2.65 -8.10 -13.11
C THR A 405 1.21 -8.25 -13.58
N GLU A 406 1.01 -8.27 -14.88
CA GLU A 406 -0.27 -8.56 -15.54
C GLU A 406 0.00 -9.22 -16.89
N LEU A 407 -0.67 -10.33 -17.15
CA LEU A 407 -0.42 -11.11 -18.37
C LEU A 407 -1.16 -10.55 -19.59
N ASP A 408 -2.39 -10.05 -19.43
CA ASP A 408 -3.17 -9.48 -20.53
C ASP A 408 -2.73 -8.05 -20.83
N PRO A 409 -2.14 -7.77 -22.01
CA PRO A 409 -1.72 -6.43 -22.39
C PRO A 409 -2.83 -5.38 -22.32
N ARG A 410 -4.10 -5.77 -22.49
CA ARG A 410 -5.25 -4.86 -22.41
C ARG A 410 -5.49 -4.39 -20.99
N TYR A 411 -5.25 -5.24 -19.99
CA TYR A 411 -5.33 -4.87 -18.59
C TYR A 411 -4.12 -4.06 -18.12
N VAL A 412 -2.94 -4.35 -18.67
CA VAL A 412 -1.78 -3.46 -18.49
C VAL A 412 -2.11 -2.04 -18.93
N ASP A 413 -2.70 -1.88 -20.12
CA ASP A 413 -3.12 -0.57 -20.64
C ASP A 413 -4.16 0.11 -19.73
N VAL A 414 -5.14 -0.65 -19.21
CA VAL A 414 -6.12 -0.13 -18.24
C VAL A 414 -5.40 0.39 -16.99
N GLY A 415 -4.46 -0.39 -16.42
CA GLY A 415 -3.66 0.02 -15.24
C GLY A 415 -2.84 1.28 -15.49
N VAL A 416 -2.19 1.37 -16.67
CA VAL A 416 -1.43 2.56 -17.09
C VAL A 416 -2.33 3.79 -17.19
N ILE A 417 -3.44 3.68 -17.94
CA ILE A 417 -4.37 4.80 -18.17
C ILE A 417 -4.98 5.24 -16.84
N ARG A 418 -5.44 4.30 -16.01
CA ARG A 418 -6.02 4.58 -14.70
C ARG A 418 -5.05 5.35 -13.80
N TRP A 419 -3.77 4.97 -13.76
CA TRP A 419 -2.77 5.67 -12.99
C TRP A 419 -2.49 7.08 -13.54
N GLN A 420 -2.43 7.24 -14.87
CA GLN A 420 -2.27 8.56 -15.52
C GLN A 420 -3.46 9.47 -15.22
N ASP A 421 -4.69 8.96 -15.34
CA ASP A 421 -5.93 9.71 -15.07
C ASP A 421 -6.02 10.12 -13.59
N TYR A 422 -5.55 9.25 -12.67
CA TYR A 422 -5.56 9.51 -11.24
C TYR A 422 -4.52 10.55 -10.84
N THR A 423 -3.28 10.45 -11.38
CA THR A 423 -2.14 11.27 -10.92
C THR A 423 -1.87 12.50 -11.79
N GLY A 424 -2.38 12.54 -13.02
CA GLY A 424 -2.03 13.54 -14.02
C GLY A 424 -0.60 13.41 -14.58
N ARG A 425 0.13 12.33 -14.25
CA ARG A 425 1.51 12.08 -14.69
C ARG A 425 1.55 11.12 -15.89
N GLU A 426 2.62 11.18 -16.68
CA GLU A 426 2.84 10.31 -17.83
C GLU A 426 3.53 9.00 -17.42
N ALA A 427 3.04 7.86 -17.93
CA ALA A 427 3.71 6.57 -17.81
C ALA A 427 4.80 6.44 -18.87
N ILE A 428 5.93 5.83 -18.51
CA ILE A 428 7.12 5.74 -19.35
C ILE A 428 7.49 4.26 -19.60
N LEU A 429 7.65 3.89 -20.86
CA LEU A 429 8.15 2.56 -21.23
C LEU A 429 9.65 2.45 -20.92
N ALA A 430 10.02 1.55 -20.03
CA ALA A 430 11.40 1.41 -19.54
C ALA A 430 12.43 1.16 -20.64
N ALA A 431 12.06 0.43 -21.69
CA ALA A 431 12.96 0.05 -22.78
C ALA A 431 13.35 1.21 -23.69
N THR A 432 12.47 2.22 -23.87
CA THR A 432 12.67 3.30 -24.86
C THR A 432 12.68 4.69 -24.23
N GLY A 433 12.19 4.84 -22.99
CA GLY A 433 11.98 6.14 -22.35
C GLY A 433 10.80 6.95 -22.93
N GLN A 434 9.98 6.35 -23.80
CA GLN A 434 8.84 6.98 -24.41
C GLN A 434 7.62 6.97 -23.49
N THR A 435 6.77 8.00 -23.61
CA THR A 435 5.47 8.06 -22.94
C THR A 435 4.49 7.04 -23.53
N PHE A 436 3.48 6.66 -22.76
CA PHE A 436 2.44 5.74 -23.22
C PHE A 436 1.74 6.25 -24.50
N ARG A 437 1.57 7.56 -24.64
CA ARG A 437 1.00 8.19 -25.83
C ARG A 437 1.91 8.00 -27.06
N GLU A 438 3.20 8.25 -26.93
CA GLU A 438 4.17 8.10 -28.04
C GLU A 438 4.27 6.64 -28.50
N VAL A 439 4.33 5.70 -27.53
CA VAL A 439 4.32 4.25 -27.83
C VAL A 439 3.02 3.85 -28.56
N ARG A 440 1.88 4.39 -28.14
CA ARG A 440 0.58 4.15 -28.81
C ARG A 440 0.60 4.60 -30.26
N GLU A 441 1.09 5.79 -30.52
CA GLU A 441 1.20 6.33 -31.88
C GLU A 441 2.15 5.50 -32.73
N GLN A 442 3.33 5.18 -32.22
CA GLN A 442 4.31 4.34 -32.92
C GLN A 442 3.73 2.97 -33.28
N ARG A 443 3.17 2.24 -32.28
CA ARG A 443 2.65 0.88 -32.49
C ARG A 443 1.42 0.86 -33.40
N ARG A 444 0.64 1.94 -33.45
CA ARG A 444 -0.44 2.11 -34.41
C ARG A 444 0.08 2.24 -35.85
N MET A 445 1.18 2.97 -36.05
CA MET A 445 1.82 3.09 -37.37
C MET A 445 2.43 1.76 -37.81
N GLU A 446 3.02 0.99 -36.93
CA GLU A 446 3.55 -0.35 -37.19
C GLU A 446 2.48 -1.31 -37.71
N VAL A 447 1.26 -1.25 -37.17
CA VAL A 447 0.12 -2.06 -37.60
C VAL A 447 -0.42 -1.58 -38.97
N ALA A 448 -0.43 -0.26 -39.22
CA ALA A 448 -0.90 0.33 -40.44
C ALA A 448 0.06 0.12 -41.62
N SER A 449 1.34 -0.08 -41.34
CA SER A 449 2.40 -0.33 -42.35
C SER A 449 3.20 -1.57 -41.97
N PRO A 450 2.65 -2.78 -42.09
CA PRO A 450 3.39 -3.98 -41.79
C PRO A 450 4.68 -4.03 -42.65
N PRO A 451 5.81 -4.49 -42.09
CA PRO A 451 7.04 -4.65 -42.85
C PRO A 451 6.77 -5.53 -44.08
N PRO A 452 7.40 -5.27 -45.23
CA PRO A 452 7.19 -6.06 -46.43
C PRO A 452 7.49 -7.53 -46.06
N VAL A 453 6.49 -8.38 -46.29
CA VAL A 453 6.66 -9.83 -46.11
C VAL A 453 7.80 -10.24 -47.05
N SER A 454 8.97 -10.57 -46.51
CA SER A 454 10.06 -11.15 -47.29
C SER A 454 9.49 -12.40 -47.97
N ALA A 455 9.38 -12.35 -49.30
CA ALA A 455 8.89 -13.50 -50.04
C ALA A 455 9.69 -14.75 -49.62
N PRO A 456 9.05 -15.89 -49.37
CA PRO A 456 9.77 -17.09 -49.08
C PRO A 456 10.74 -17.36 -50.25
N GLN A 457 12.01 -17.43 -49.98
CA GLN A 457 12.99 -17.91 -50.94
C GLN A 457 12.60 -19.35 -51.27
N LEU A 458 11.97 -19.50 -52.40
CA LEU A 458 11.73 -20.81 -53.00
C LEU A 458 13.10 -21.42 -53.28
N THR A 459 13.59 -22.21 -52.34
CA THR A 459 14.72 -23.11 -52.63
C THR A 459 14.22 -24.13 -53.62
N VAL A 460 14.62 -23.98 -54.88
CA VAL A 460 14.40 -25.00 -55.90
C VAL A 460 15.21 -26.22 -55.49
N VAL A 461 14.50 -27.18 -54.85
CA VAL A 461 15.08 -28.50 -54.63
C VAL A 461 15.06 -29.22 -55.95
N SER A 462 16.24 -29.42 -56.56
CA SER A 462 16.42 -30.23 -57.77
C SER A 462 15.87 -31.64 -57.53
N THR A 463 14.90 -31.99 -58.31
CA THR A 463 14.29 -33.32 -58.34
C THR A 463 15.21 -34.33 -59.04
N THR A 464 16.20 -34.88 -58.34
CA THR A 464 16.84 -36.13 -58.74
C THR A 464 17.20 -36.90 -57.48
N ASP A 465 16.17 -37.61 -56.96
CA ASP A 465 16.32 -38.87 -56.21
C ASP A 465 14.92 -39.36 -55.79
N VAL A 466 14.27 -40.08 -56.71
CA VAL A 466 13.05 -40.80 -56.43
C VAL A 466 13.44 -42.14 -55.82
N LEU A 467 13.32 -42.26 -54.51
CA LEU A 467 13.36 -43.57 -53.84
C LEU A 467 11.97 -44.25 -53.99
N PRO A 468 11.93 -45.58 -54.29
CA PRO A 468 10.67 -46.28 -54.52
C PRO A 468 9.88 -46.48 -53.20
N ALA A 469 8.58 -46.29 -53.28
CA ALA A 469 7.64 -46.43 -52.16
C ALA A 469 7.62 -47.88 -51.58
N PRO A 470 7.51 -48.04 -50.26
CA PRO A 470 7.37 -49.32 -49.64
C PRO A 470 5.96 -49.93 -49.92
N ARG A 471 5.91 -51.18 -50.37
CA ARG A 471 4.68 -51.94 -50.56
C ARG A 471 4.09 -52.34 -49.20
N VAL A 472 2.95 -51.78 -48.88
CA VAL A 472 2.17 -52.21 -47.69
C VAL A 472 1.36 -53.46 -48.08
N ARG A 473 1.64 -54.60 -47.46
CA ARG A 473 0.81 -55.83 -47.52
C ARG A 473 -0.33 -55.71 -46.53
N VAL A 474 -1.53 -55.53 -47.05
CA VAL A 474 -2.76 -55.64 -46.26
C VAL A 474 -3.09 -57.10 -46.08
N ARG A 475 -3.01 -57.61 -44.84
CA ARG A 475 -3.58 -58.91 -44.45
C ARG A 475 -5.04 -58.73 -44.03
N ALA A 476 -5.94 -59.20 -44.83
CA ALA A 476 -7.34 -59.41 -44.43
C ALA A 476 -7.45 -60.46 -43.33
N ARG A 477 -8.16 -60.15 -42.25
CA ARG A 477 -8.65 -61.16 -41.26
C ARG A 477 -10.07 -61.56 -41.63
N PRO A 478 -10.44 -62.82 -41.61
CA PRO A 478 -11.80 -63.25 -41.79
C PRO A 478 -12.64 -63.03 -40.52
N LEU A 479 -13.88 -62.57 -40.71
CA LEU A 479 -14.95 -62.62 -39.73
C LEU A 479 -15.30 -64.10 -39.48
N ALA A 480 -15.36 -64.54 -38.20
CA ALA A 480 -15.99 -65.73 -37.75
C ALA A 480 -17.14 -65.38 -36.80
N ALA A 481 -18.20 -66.08 -36.97
CA ALA A 481 -19.56 -66.10 -36.49
C ALA A 481 -19.77 -65.93 -35.00
#